data_470d68089f07b51629eb34320ea8b545
#
_entry.id   470d68089f07b51629eb34320ea8b545
#
_cell.length_a   1.000
_cell.length_b   1.000
_cell.length_c   1.000
_cell.angle_alpha   90.00
_cell.angle_beta   90.00
_cell.angle_gamma   90.00
#
_symmetry.space_group_name_H-M   'P 1'
#
loop_
_entity.id
_entity.type
_entity.pdbx_description
1 polymer ?
#
loop_
_entity_poly.entity_id
_entity_poly.type
_entity_poly.pdbx_seq_one_letter_code
_entity_poly.pdbx_strand_id
1 'polypeptide(L)'
;MELTPREKDKLLIFTAALLAERRKARGLKLNYPEAVAFISAGILEGARDGQTVAELMSYGATLLKRDEVMAGVPEMIPEIQVEATFPDGTKLVTVHHPIV
;
A
#
# COMPACT_ATOMS: atom_id res chain seq x y z
N MET A 1 -20.68 16.76 4.16
CA MET A 1 -19.91 15.81 4.95
C MET A 1 -18.51 16.36 5.17
N GLU A 2 -18.05 16.33 6.40
CA GLU A 2 -16.71 16.80 6.72
C GLU A 2 -15.84 15.59 7.06
N LEU A 3 -14.69 15.53 6.44
CA LEU A 3 -13.71 14.48 6.68
C LEU A 3 -12.55 15.03 7.48
N THR A 4 -12.00 14.22 8.38
CA THR A 4 -10.77 14.56 9.10
C THR A 4 -9.60 14.58 8.12
N PRO A 5 -8.48 15.27 8.44
CA PRO A 5 -7.27 15.20 7.61
C PRO A 5 -6.80 13.77 7.36
N ARG A 6 -6.87 12.89 8.37
CA ARG A 6 -6.50 11.47 8.21
C ARG A 6 -7.38 10.76 7.21
N GLU A 7 -8.68 11.00 7.25
CA GLU A 7 -9.62 10.41 6.30
C GLU A 7 -9.34 10.89 4.87
N LYS A 8 -9.04 12.18 4.71
CA LYS A 8 -8.67 12.74 3.41
C LYS A 8 -7.40 12.10 2.87
N ASP A 9 -6.38 11.94 3.72
CA ASP A 9 -5.11 11.32 3.33
C ASP A 9 -5.32 9.87 2.87
N LYS A 10 -6.14 9.11 3.58
CA LYS A 10 -6.45 7.73 3.20
C LYS A 10 -7.20 7.66 1.88
N LEU A 11 -8.13 8.59 1.63
CA LEU A 11 -8.83 8.67 0.35
C LEU A 11 -7.90 9.02 -0.79
N LEU A 12 -6.92 9.91 -0.56
CA LEU A 12 -5.91 10.24 -1.57
C LEU A 12 -5.03 9.03 -1.89
N ILE A 13 -4.62 8.28 -0.89
CA ILE A 13 -3.88 7.03 -1.08
C ILE A 13 -4.70 6.06 -1.92
N PHE A 14 -5.96 5.88 -1.59
CA PHE A 14 -6.86 5.00 -2.32
C PHE A 14 -7.01 5.43 -3.78
N THR A 15 -7.22 6.73 -4.02
CA THR A 15 -7.34 7.27 -5.37
C THR A 15 -6.05 7.04 -6.17
N ALA A 16 -4.89 7.31 -5.57
CA ALA A 16 -3.60 7.06 -6.20
C ALA A 16 -3.40 5.58 -6.51
N ALA A 17 -3.86 4.70 -5.62
CA ALA A 17 -3.78 3.26 -5.82
C ALA A 17 -4.67 2.78 -6.97
N LEU A 18 -5.86 3.35 -7.12
CA LEU A 18 -6.74 3.04 -8.27
C LEU A 18 -6.07 3.42 -9.59
N LEU A 19 -5.43 4.58 -9.62
CA LEU A 19 -4.69 5.01 -10.80
C LEU A 19 -3.53 4.06 -11.10
N ALA A 20 -2.78 3.68 -10.07
CA ALA A 20 -1.68 2.73 -10.19
C ALA A 20 -2.19 1.38 -10.72
N GLU A 21 -3.31 0.89 -10.20
CA GLU A 21 -3.92 -0.36 -10.63
C GLU A 21 -4.27 -0.33 -12.12
N ARG A 22 -4.86 0.77 -12.60
CA ARG A 22 -5.19 0.93 -14.01
C ARG A 22 -3.95 0.94 -14.90
N ARG A 23 -2.88 1.60 -14.44
CA ARG A 23 -1.61 1.65 -15.17
C ARG A 23 -0.96 0.27 -15.22
N LYS A 24 -0.94 -0.42 -14.09
CA LYS A 24 -0.42 -1.79 -14.01
C LYS A 24 -1.19 -2.74 -14.93
N ALA A 25 -2.51 -2.62 -14.99
CA ALA A 25 -3.35 -3.45 -15.84
C ALA A 25 -3.07 -3.24 -17.34
N ARG A 26 -2.55 -2.07 -17.73
CA ARG A 26 -2.13 -1.80 -19.11
C ARG A 26 -0.68 -2.24 -19.39
N GLY A 27 -0.03 -2.89 -18.44
CA GLY A 27 1.35 -3.34 -18.60
C GLY A 27 2.40 -2.29 -18.33
N LEU A 28 2.02 -1.12 -17.77
CA LEU A 28 2.99 -0.10 -17.40
C LEU A 28 3.67 -0.46 -16.09
N LYS A 29 4.96 -0.17 -16.01
CA LYS A 29 5.71 -0.34 -14.77
C LYS A 29 5.42 0.83 -13.84
N LEU A 30 5.13 0.52 -12.57
CA LEU A 30 4.78 1.55 -11.60
C LEU A 30 6.02 2.35 -11.17
N ASN A 31 5.83 3.65 -10.99
CA ASN A 31 6.86 4.51 -10.40
C ASN A 31 6.78 4.45 -8.87
N TYR A 32 7.68 5.19 -8.19
CA TYR A 32 7.77 5.17 -6.74
C TYR A 32 6.45 5.52 -6.04
N PRO A 33 5.81 6.68 -6.31
CA PRO A 33 4.56 7.01 -5.61
C PRO A 33 3.41 6.04 -5.95
N GLU A 34 3.35 5.52 -7.16
CA GLU A 34 2.35 4.54 -7.55
C GLU A 34 2.53 3.23 -6.78
N ALA A 35 3.77 2.77 -6.65
CA ALA A 35 4.07 1.54 -5.92
C ALA A 35 3.73 1.69 -4.43
N VAL A 36 4.11 2.81 -3.81
CA VAL A 36 3.80 3.09 -2.41
C VAL A 36 2.29 3.11 -2.19
N ALA A 37 1.55 3.81 -3.05
CA ALA A 37 0.09 3.91 -2.93
C ALA A 37 -0.58 2.54 -3.10
N PHE A 38 -0.14 1.76 -4.07
CA PHE A 38 -0.69 0.43 -4.36
C PHE A 38 -0.55 -0.50 -3.15
N ILE A 39 0.65 -0.55 -2.56
CA ILE A 39 0.91 -1.40 -1.40
C ILE A 39 0.15 -0.89 -0.18
N SER A 40 0.17 0.42 0.06
CA SER A 40 -0.50 1.03 1.21
C SER A 40 -2.00 0.78 1.19
N ALA A 41 -2.64 0.93 0.04
CA ALA A 41 -4.07 0.65 -0.10
C ALA A 41 -4.39 -0.82 0.15
N GLY A 42 -3.54 -1.74 -0.32
CA GLY A 42 -3.70 -3.16 -0.06
C GLY A 42 -3.68 -3.47 1.44
N ILE A 43 -2.80 -2.82 2.18
CA ILE A 43 -2.71 -2.98 3.64
C ILE A 43 -3.96 -2.41 4.32
N LEU A 44 -4.39 -1.21 3.93
CA LEU A 44 -5.58 -0.58 4.49
C LEU A 44 -6.82 -1.45 4.28
N GLU A 45 -7.00 -2.00 3.09
CA GLU A 45 -8.14 -2.85 2.78
C GLU A 45 -8.04 -4.21 3.47
N GLY A 46 -6.84 -4.76 3.59
CA GLY A 46 -6.63 -6.00 4.35
C GLY A 46 -7.00 -5.85 5.82
N ALA A 47 -6.68 -4.71 6.43
CA ALA A 47 -7.10 -4.42 7.81
C ALA A 47 -8.63 -4.32 7.90
N ARG A 48 -9.28 -3.71 6.93
CA ARG A 48 -10.74 -3.61 6.87
C ARG A 48 -11.39 -4.98 6.71
N ASP A 49 -10.72 -5.89 5.99
CA ASP A 49 -11.18 -7.27 5.78
C ASP A 49 -10.97 -8.16 7.01
N GLY A 50 -10.31 -7.66 8.05
CA GLY A 50 -10.12 -8.41 9.29
C GLY A 50 -8.79 -9.13 9.41
N GLN A 51 -7.83 -8.88 8.52
CA GLN A 51 -6.49 -9.46 8.64
C GLN A 51 -5.75 -8.84 9.83
N THR A 52 -4.88 -9.63 10.44
CA THR A 52 -4.07 -9.16 11.58
C THR A 52 -2.85 -8.35 11.07
N VAL A 53 -2.20 -7.63 12.00
CA VAL A 53 -0.96 -6.92 11.70
C VAL A 53 0.09 -7.89 11.12
N ALA A 54 0.26 -9.05 11.75
CA ALA A 54 1.24 -10.04 11.30
C ALA A 54 0.93 -10.55 9.89
N GLU A 55 -0.34 -10.83 9.61
CA GLU A 55 -0.76 -11.26 8.27
C GLU A 55 -0.49 -10.18 7.23
N LEU A 56 -0.75 -8.92 7.56
CA LEU A 56 -0.53 -7.81 6.64
C LEU A 56 0.95 -7.52 6.39
N MET A 57 1.81 -7.76 7.39
CA MET A 57 3.26 -7.64 7.19
C MET A 57 3.75 -8.61 6.12
N SER A 58 3.23 -9.82 6.10
CA SER A 58 3.55 -10.81 5.07
C SER A 58 2.87 -10.50 3.74
N TYR A 59 1.60 -10.17 3.79
CA TYR A 59 0.81 -9.87 2.60
C TYR A 59 1.37 -8.67 1.83
N GLY A 60 1.78 -7.62 2.52
CA GLY A 60 2.32 -6.42 1.88
C GLY A 60 3.57 -6.69 1.05
N ALA A 61 4.30 -7.74 1.35
CA ALA A 61 5.49 -8.13 0.59
C ALA A 61 5.17 -9.01 -0.63
N THR A 62 3.90 -9.26 -0.91
CA THR A 62 3.44 -10.08 -2.04
C THR A 62 2.69 -9.29 -3.10
N LEU A 63 2.41 -8.00 -2.85
CA LEU A 63 1.52 -7.22 -3.70
C LEU A 63 2.15 -6.80 -5.03
N LEU A 64 3.44 -6.50 -5.03
CA LEU A 64 4.16 -6.09 -6.24
C LEU A 64 5.44 -6.90 -6.39
N LYS A 65 5.70 -7.31 -7.63
CA LYS A 65 6.96 -7.96 -8.00
C LYS A 65 7.92 -6.92 -8.57
N ARG A 66 9.21 -7.24 -8.55
CA ARG A 66 10.25 -6.35 -9.08
C ARG A 66 10.02 -5.97 -10.54
N ASP A 67 9.53 -6.89 -11.36
CA ASP A 67 9.29 -6.62 -12.78
C ASP A 67 8.01 -5.80 -13.04
N GLU A 68 7.23 -5.52 -12.02
CA GLU A 68 6.02 -4.70 -12.13
C GLU A 68 6.27 -3.22 -11.82
N VAL A 69 7.48 -2.87 -11.44
CA VAL A 69 7.87 -1.50 -11.09
C VAL A 69 9.08 -1.05 -11.91
N MET A 70 9.27 0.26 -11.98
CA MET A 70 10.41 0.82 -12.70
C MET A 70 11.73 0.46 -12.01
N ALA A 71 12.81 0.44 -12.78
CA ALA A 71 14.15 0.17 -12.26
C ALA A 71 14.47 1.13 -11.11
N GLY A 72 15.02 0.60 -10.02
CA GLY A 72 15.41 1.39 -8.85
C GLY A 72 14.30 1.58 -7.82
N VAL A 73 13.03 1.37 -8.19
CA VAL A 73 11.91 1.54 -7.24
C VAL A 73 12.02 0.59 -6.04
N PRO A 74 12.33 -0.70 -6.20
CA PRO A 74 12.44 -1.59 -5.03
C PRO A 74 13.47 -1.08 -4.00
N GLU A 75 14.59 -0.54 -4.47
CA GLU A 75 15.66 -0.04 -3.60
C GLU A 75 15.30 1.27 -2.92
N MET A 76 14.35 2.03 -3.50
CA MET A 76 13.84 3.27 -2.92
C MET A 76 12.85 3.01 -1.79
N ILE A 77 12.36 1.76 -1.64
CA ILE A 77 11.35 1.41 -0.66
C ILE A 77 11.90 0.31 0.26
N PRO A 78 12.77 0.66 1.21
CA PRO A 78 13.28 -0.34 2.17
C PRO A 78 12.20 -0.83 3.11
N GLU A 79 11.21 0.00 3.37
CA GLU A 79 10.03 -0.37 4.16
C GLU A 79 8.87 0.55 3.84
N ILE A 80 7.66 0.09 4.13
CA ILE A 80 6.45 0.90 4.09
C ILE A 80 5.81 0.82 5.46
N GLN A 81 5.39 1.97 6.00
CA GLN A 81 4.64 2.04 7.25
C GLN A 81 3.26 2.60 6.95
N VAL A 82 2.23 1.88 7.37
CA VAL A 82 0.85 2.27 7.16
C VAL A 82 0.10 2.22 8.48
N GLU A 83 -0.53 3.34 8.85
CA GLU A 83 -1.42 3.39 9.99
C GLU A 83 -2.80 2.92 9.52
N ALA A 84 -3.25 1.79 10.02
CA ALA A 84 -4.51 1.18 9.62
C ALA A 84 -5.43 0.98 10.83
N THR A 85 -6.73 0.96 10.56
CA THR A 85 -7.73 0.77 11.60
C THR A 85 -8.18 -0.69 11.63
N PHE A 86 -7.98 -1.30 12.80
CA PHE A 86 -8.35 -2.68 13.10
C PHE A 86 -9.56 -2.68 14.03
N PRO A 87 -10.25 -3.83 14.23
CA PRO A 87 -11.39 -3.88 15.16
C PRO A 87 -11.07 -3.40 16.56
N ASP A 88 -9.83 -3.59 17.03
CA ASP A 88 -9.39 -3.20 18.38
C ASP A 88 -8.60 -1.89 18.40
N GLY A 89 -8.65 -1.12 17.33
CA GLY A 89 -8.04 0.21 17.28
C GLY A 89 -7.08 0.42 16.13
N THR A 90 -6.48 1.61 16.12
CA THR A 90 -5.50 2.01 15.10
C THR A 90 -4.12 1.48 15.45
N LYS A 91 -3.47 0.85 14.47
CA LYS A 91 -2.14 0.27 14.65
C LYS A 91 -1.26 0.58 13.44
N LEU A 92 0.05 0.63 13.66
CA LEU A 92 1.02 0.80 12.60
C LEU A 92 1.41 -0.57 12.04
N VAL A 93 1.31 -0.72 10.73
CA VAL A 93 1.80 -1.90 10.01
C VAL A 93 3.08 -1.52 9.29
N THR A 94 4.18 -2.21 9.58
CA THR A 94 5.46 -2.00 8.91
C THR A 94 5.74 -3.21 8.03
N VAL A 95 5.92 -2.97 6.73
CA VAL A 95 6.32 -4.02 5.78
C VAL A 95 7.76 -3.76 5.36
N HIS A 96 8.64 -4.69 5.68
CA HIS A 96 10.06 -4.61 5.33
C HIS A 96 10.28 -5.20 3.94
N HIS A 97 11.09 -4.50 3.13
CA HIS A 97 11.46 -4.94 1.77
C HIS A 97 10.25 -5.42 0.98
N PRO A 98 9.24 -4.56 0.78
CA PRO A 98 7.97 -4.99 0.19
C PRO A 98 8.07 -5.47 -1.26
N ILE A 99 9.13 -5.08 -1.98
CA ILE A 99 9.32 -5.49 -3.38
C ILE A 99 10.68 -6.18 -3.51
N VAL A 100 10.64 -7.47 -3.76
CA VAL A 100 11.86 -8.29 -3.86
C VAL A 100 12.05 -8.87 -5.26
#